data_4aa5e22c6fb5832f3b8d81abc6d6552c
#
_entry.id   4aa5e22c6fb5832f3b8d81abc6d6552c
#
_cell.length_a   1.000
_cell.length_b   1.000
_cell.length_c   1.000
_cell.angle_alpha   90.00
_cell.angle_beta   90.00
_cell.angle_gamma   90.00
#
_symmetry.space_group_name_H-M   'P 1'
#
loop_
_entity.id
_entity.type
_entity.pdbx_description
1 polymer ?
#
loop_
_entity_poly.entity_id
_entity_poly.type
_entity_poly.pdbx_seq_one_letter_code
_entity_poly.pdbx_strand_id
1 'polypeptide(L)'
;MLYKKMTVKIALSSPSKSNLNSLFMTVCCLSLSLLTACANVIPPCGAKTSPPSSELRNTKWELTRWNLPPNANGEVRTRQIPQGESSNPIQMIFDAKGERVSGSTGCNRFTAALDEDAKGFTFKQITSTKMSCPPARMELENDFLYELNDYRSIVRNGDQLLMIGADREVLSFTQRSNIVISK
;
A
#
# COMPACT_ATOMS: atom_id res chain seq x y z
N MET A 1 -61.47 6.01 40.34
CA MET A 1 -60.43 4.98 40.07
C MET A 1 -59.21 5.33 40.89
N LEU A 2 -58.98 4.57 41.95
CA LEU A 2 -57.90 4.81 42.95
C LEU A 2 -56.58 4.16 42.48
N TYR A 3 -55.56 4.96 42.28
CA TYR A 3 -54.23 4.44 41.97
C TYR A 3 -53.47 4.22 43.29
N LYS A 4 -53.25 2.93 43.61
CA LYS A 4 -52.56 2.48 44.84
C LYS A 4 -51.07 2.61 44.67
N LYS A 5 -50.42 3.59 45.34
CA LYS A 5 -48.97 3.72 45.44
C LYS A 5 -48.36 2.53 46.20
N MET A 6 -47.59 1.74 45.54
CA MET A 6 -46.81 0.67 46.11
C MET A 6 -45.43 1.18 46.47
N THR A 7 -45.16 1.38 47.76
CA THR A 7 -43.89 1.84 48.25
C THR A 7 -42.99 0.64 48.56
N VAL A 8 -41.97 0.43 47.73
CA VAL A 8 -40.95 -0.60 47.98
C VAL A 8 -39.89 -0.03 48.91
N LYS A 9 -39.82 -0.55 50.11
CA LYS A 9 -38.69 -0.28 51.05
C LYS A 9 -37.49 -1.14 50.68
N ILE A 10 -36.46 -0.52 50.10
CA ILE A 10 -35.17 -1.17 49.90
C ILE A 10 -34.38 -1.04 51.18
N ALA A 11 -34.13 -2.15 51.84
CA ALA A 11 -33.25 -2.20 53.03
C ALA A 11 -31.78 -2.14 52.49
N LEU A 12 -31.10 -1.03 52.73
CA LEU A 12 -29.66 -0.93 52.52
C LEU A 12 -28.95 -1.59 53.70
N SER A 13 -28.38 -2.79 53.45
CA SER A 13 -27.39 -3.37 54.37
C SER A 13 -26.03 -2.70 54.10
N SER A 14 -25.42 -2.10 55.10
CA SER A 14 -24.09 -1.48 55.00
C SER A 14 -23.05 -2.55 54.80
N PRO A 15 -22.13 -2.47 53.84
CA PRO A 15 -21.07 -3.44 53.63
C PRO A 15 -19.98 -3.26 54.70
N SER A 16 -19.51 -4.41 55.25
CA SER A 16 -18.39 -4.50 56.20
C SER A 16 -17.12 -3.91 55.54
N LYS A 17 -16.34 -3.14 56.31
CA LYS A 17 -15.13 -2.43 55.84
C LYS A 17 -14.02 -3.32 55.30
N SER A 18 -14.09 -4.65 55.47
CA SER A 18 -13.08 -5.58 54.96
C SER A 18 -13.20 -5.94 53.48
N ASN A 19 -14.33 -5.68 52.83
CA ASN A 19 -14.54 -6.07 51.44
C ASN A 19 -14.33 -4.90 50.42
N LEU A 20 -14.13 -3.69 50.93
CA LEU A 20 -14.02 -2.50 50.06
C LEU A 20 -12.66 -2.46 49.33
N ASN A 21 -11.58 -2.89 49.98
CA ASN A 21 -10.24 -2.94 49.37
C ASN A 21 -10.11 -4.04 48.30
N SER A 22 -10.79 -5.16 48.49
CA SER A 22 -10.77 -6.26 47.52
C SER A 22 -11.58 -5.91 46.26
N LEU A 23 -12.70 -5.18 46.42
CA LEU A 23 -13.53 -4.76 45.30
C LEU A 23 -12.85 -3.66 44.50
N PHE A 24 -12.13 -2.73 45.14
CA PHE A 24 -11.35 -1.69 44.43
C PHE A 24 -10.18 -2.30 43.66
N MET A 25 -9.54 -3.33 44.19
CA MET A 25 -8.39 -3.96 43.52
C MET A 25 -8.83 -4.79 42.30
N THR A 26 -9.99 -5.46 42.34
CA THR A 26 -10.54 -6.19 41.21
C THR A 26 -11.10 -5.29 40.10
N VAL A 27 -11.72 -4.17 40.46
CA VAL A 27 -12.22 -3.19 39.49
C VAL A 27 -11.05 -2.44 38.84
N CYS A 28 -9.98 -2.14 39.55
CA CYS A 28 -8.78 -1.51 39.01
C CYS A 28 -8.02 -2.42 38.03
N CYS A 29 -7.94 -3.75 38.30
CA CYS A 29 -7.34 -4.71 37.38
C CYS A 29 -8.20 -4.95 36.12
N LEU A 30 -9.53 -4.89 36.21
CA LEU A 30 -10.44 -5.01 35.06
C LEU A 30 -10.45 -3.77 34.17
N SER A 31 -10.19 -2.59 34.74
CA SER A 31 -10.12 -1.34 33.94
C SER A 31 -8.76 -1.15 33.25
N LEU A 32 -7.67 -1.77 33.71
CA LEU A 32 -6.36 -1.72 33.05
C LEU A 32 -6.24 -2.63 31.81
N SER A 33 -7.09 -3.65 31.68
CA SER A 33 -7.04 -4.57 30.54
C SER A 33 -7.75 -4.06 29.28
N LEU A 34 -8.44 -2.92 29.33
CA LEU A 34 -9.13 -2.31 28.18
C LEU A 34 -8.31 -1.23 27.47
N LEU A 35 -7.08 -0.95 27.91
CA LEU A 35 -6.16 0.01 27.30
C LEU A 35 -5.09 -0.65 26.40
N THR A 36 -5.32 -1.88 25.91
CA THR A 36 -4.62 -2.33 24.71
C THR A 36 -5.21 -1.59 23.49
N ALA A 37 -5.12 -0.27 23.54
CA ALA A 37 -5.39 0.58 22.41
C ALA A 37 -4.46 0.17 21.28
N CYS A 38 -5.02 -0.07 20.11
CA CYS A 38 -4.35 -0.15 18.83
C CYS A 38 -3.22 0.88 18.79
N ALA A 39 -2.01 0.46 19.07
CA ALA A 39 -0.84 1.20 18.65
C ALA A 39 -0.86 1.14 17.13
N ASN A 40 -1.57 2.06 16.49
CA ASN A 40 -1.36 2.39 15.09
C ASN A 40 0.10 2.83 15.03
N VAL A 41 0.98 1.89 14.71
CA VAL A 41 2.38 2.18 14.45
C VAL A 41 2.36 3.04 13.19
N ILE A 42 2.39 4.36 13.38
CA ILE A 42 2.61 5.30 12.29
C ILE A 42 4.01 4.95 11.77
N PRO A 43 4.14 4.48 10.52
CA PRO A 43 5.46 4.16 9.99
C PRO A 43 6.35 5.41 10.03
N PRO A 44 7.63 5.28 10.33
CA PRO A 44 8.53 6.43 10.37
C PRO A 44 8.51 7.14 9.01
N CYS A 45 8.52 8.48 9.04
CA CYS A 45 8.60 9.31 7.84
C CYS A 45 9.74 8.81 6.94
N GLY A 46 9.41 8.39 5.70
CA GLY A 46 10.39 7.87 4.73
C GLY A 46 10.46 6.34 4.62
N ALA A 47 9.74 5.58 5.43
CA ALA A 47 9.64 4.13 5.23
C ALA A 47 8.83 3.83 3.96
N LYS A 48 9.38 2.98 3.08
CA LYS A 48 8.65 2.45 1.93
C LYS A 48 7.52 1.55 2.41
N THR A 49 6.36 1.65 1.75
CA THR A 49 5.21 0.79 2.02
C THR A 49 4.68 0.21 0.72
N SER A 50 4.22 -1.03 0.75
CA SER A 50 3.57 -1.69 -0.39
C SER A 50 2.58 -2.75 0.11
N PRO A 51 1.66 -3.25 -0.74
CA PRO A 51 0.86 -4.40 -0.39
C PRO A 51 1.74 -5.63 -0.22
N PRO A 52 1.27 -6.70 0.42
CA PRO A 52 1.96 -7.98 0.40
C PRO A 52 2.17 -8.48 -1.03
N SER A 53 3.33 -9.06 -1.32
CA SER A 53 3.64 -9.57 -2.67
C SER A 53 2.64 -10.64 -3.12
N SER A 54 2.05 -11.36 -2.17
CA SER A 54 1.01 -12.36 -2.40
C SER A 54 -0.24 -11.81 -3.11
N GLU A 55 -0.56 -10.53 -2.94
CA GLU A 55 -1.69 -9.88 -3.62
C GLU A 55 -1.40 -9.59 -5.10
N LEU A 56 -0.13 -9.57 -5.49
CA LEU A 56 0.29 -9.24 -6.85
C LEU A 56 0.73 -10.47 -7.66
N ARG A 57 0.68 -11.67 -7.10
CA ARG A 57 1.09 -12.91 -7.79
C ARG A 57 0.33 -13.11 -9.10
N ASN A 58 1.04 -13.54 -10.14
CA ASN A 58 0.47 -13.80 -11.48
C ASN A 58 -0.26 -12.60 -12.07
N THR A 59 0.10 -11.38 -11.72
CA THR A 59 -0.53 -10.19 -12.26
C THR A 59 0.40 -9.44 -13.21
N LYS A 60 -0.22 -8.79 -14.19
CA LYS A 60 0.45 -7.92 -15.15
C LYS A 60 -0.15 -6.53 -15.06
N TRP A 61 0.71 -5.55 -14.93
CA TRP A 61 0.36 -4.15 -14.75
C TRP A 61 1.01 -3.31 -15.83
N GLU A 62 0.23 -2.47 -16.49
CA GLU A 62 0.69 -1.58 -17.55
C GLU A 62 0.54 -0.14 -17.09
N LEU A 63 1.60 0.66 -17.24
CA LEU A 63 1.57 2.07 -16.93
C LEU A 63 0.64 2.80 -17.89
N THR A 64 -0.41 3.39 -17.34
CA THR A 64 -1.43 4.12 -18.13
C THR A 64 -1.38 5.62 -17.90
N ARG A 65 -0.82 6.07 -16.77
CA ARG A 65 -0.70 7.48 -16.45
C ARG A 65 0.48 7.74 -15.53
N TRP A 66 1.16 8.87 -15.77
CA TRP A 66 2.26 9.34 -14.92
C TRP A 66 2.06 10.82 -14.62
N ASN A 67 1.65 11.13 -13.41
CA ASN A 67 1.45 12.49 -12.96
C ASN A 67 2.72 13.02 -12.31
N LEU A 68 3.13 14.21 -12.73
CA LEU A 68 4.18 14.99 -12.09
C LEU A 68 3.63 15.69 -10.84
N PRO A 69 4.48 16.10 -9.91
CA PRO A 69 4.06 16.90 -8.76
C PRO A 69 3.31 18.17 -9.22
N PRO A 70 2.33 18.62 -8.43
CA PRO A 70 1.68 19.89 -8.70
C PRO A 70 2.71 21.03 -8.78
N ASN A 71 2.54 21.93 -9.75
CA ASN A 71 3.33 23.15 -9.82
C ASN A 71 2.95 24.13 -8.69
N ALA A 72 3.59 25.30 -8.66
CA ALA A 72 3.32 26.33 -7.66
C ALA A 72 1.84 26.81 -7.63
N ASN A 73 1.11 26.65 -8.73
CA ASN A 73 -0.31 27.00 -8.84
C ASN A 73 -1.25 25.83 -8.47
N GLY A 74 -0.71 24.67 -8.08
CA GLY A 74 -1.49 23.48 -7.75
C GLY A 74 -1.92 22.64 -8.97
N GLU A 75 -1.46 22.97 -10.18
CA GLU A 75 -1.81 22.23 -11.39
C GLU A 75 -0.97 20.96 -11.51
N VAL A 76 -1.65 19.84 -11.75
CA VAL A 76 -1.01 18.54 -12.00
C VAL A 76 -0.74 18.40 -13.48
N ARG A 77 0.53 18.20 -13.83
CA ARG A 77 0.97 17.91 -15.20
C ARG A 77 1.12 16.41 -15.38
N THR A 78 0.89 15.93 -16.58
CA THR A 78 1.05 14.51 -16.92
C THR A 78 2.25 14.35 -17.85
N ARG A 79 3.12 13.40 -17.56
CA ARG A 79 4.23 13.01 -18.42
C ARG A 79 3.68 12.29 -19.66
N GLN A 80 4.23 12.57 -20.81
CA GLN A 80 3.86 11.87 -22.04
C GLN A 80 4.39 10.44 -22.03
N ILE A 81 3.48 9.48 -22.11
CA ILE A 81 3.81 8.06 -22.23
C ILE A 81 3.51 7.65 -23.68
N PRO A 82 4.49 7.12 -24.44
CA PRO A 82 4.22 6.64 -25.77
C PRO A 82 3.12 5.58 -25.80
N GLN A 83 2.07 5.81 -26.58
CA GLN A 83 0.92 4.95 -26.74
C GLN A 83 0.88 4.37 -28.16
N GLY A 84 0.19 3.25 -28.37
CA GLY A 84 -0.06 2.64 -29.66
C GLY A 84 0.60 1.28 -29.87
N GLU A 85 0.19 0.58 -30.92
CA GLU A 85 0.62 -0.80 -31.23
C GLU A 85 2.12 -0.94 -31.47
N SER A 86 2.78 0.10 -31.96
CA SER A 86 4.23 0.15 -32.18
C SER A 86 5.01 0.57 -30.93
N SER A 87 4.33 0.90 -29.81
CA SER A 87 4.98 1.27 -28.57
C SER A 87 5.20 0.03 -27.71
N ASN A 88 6.40 -0.08 -27.13
CA ASN A 88 6.63 -1.05 -26.07
C ASN A 88 6.19 -0.42 -24.75
N PRO A 89 5.04 -0.82 -24.15
CA PRO A 89 4.53 -0.17 -22.94
C PRO A 89 5.44 -0.44 -21.74
N ILE A 90 5.45 0.50 -20.81
CA ILE A 90 6.03 0.25 -19.47
C ILE A 90 5.10 -0.70 -18.73
N GLN A 91 5.62 -1.84 -18.31
CA GLN A 91 4.82 -2.87 -17.65
C GLN A 91 5.62 -3.62 -16.59
N MET A 92 4.89 -4.09 -15.57
CA MET A 92 5.38 -4.94 -14.50
C MET A 92 4.61 -6.26 -14.52
N ILE A 93 5.31 -7.37 -14.40
CA ILE A 93 4.76 -8.73 -14.34
C ILE A 93 5.31 -9.38 -13.07
N PHE A 94 4.44 -9.63 -12.12
CA PHE A 94 4.77 -10.33 -10.88
C PHE A 94 4.65 -11.83 -11.09
N ASP A 95 5.65 -12.58 -10.65
CA ASP A 95 5.70 -14.02 -10.82
C ASP A 95 4.69 -14.76 -9.93
N ALA A 96 4.54 -16.07 -10.15
CA ALA A 96 3.60 -16.89 -9.40
C ALA A 96 3.97 -17.05 -7.92
N LYS A 97 5.24 -16.89 -7.57
CA LYS A 97 5.72 -17.03 -6.21
C LYS A 97 5.64 -15.72 -5.42
N GLY A 98 5.58 -14.57 -6.10
CA GLY A 98 5.67 -13.25 -5.46
C GLY A 98 7.09 -12.91 -5.01
N GLU A 99 8.10 -13.51 -5.64
CA GLU A 99 9.51 -13.30 -5.31
C GLU A 99 10.23 -12.39 -6.30
N ARG A 100 9.61 -12.19 -7.48
CA ARG A 100 10.24 -11.46 -8.58
C ARG A 100 9.22 -10.66 -9.38
N VAL A 101 9.67 -9.53 -9.87
CA VAL A 101 8.99 -8.76 -10.90
C VAL A 101 9.90 -8.66 -12.13
N SER A 102 9.29 -8.72 -13.30
CA SER A 102 9.95 -8.47 -14.59
C SER A 102 9.07 -7.60 -15.45
N GLY A 103 9.60 -7.04 -16.53
CA GLY A 103 8.77 -6.24 -17.41
C GLY A 103 9.54 -5.47 -18.44
N SER A 104 8.91 -4.42 -18.93
CA SER A 104 9.45 -3.47 -19.89
C SER A 104 9.49 -2.07 -19.31
N THR A 105 10.56 -1.35 -19.59
CA THR A 105 10.74 0.08 -19.26
C THR A 105 10.23 1.02 -20.37
N GLY A 106 9.65 0.45 -21.43
CA GLY A 106 9.35 1.19 -22.66
C GLY A 106 10.46 1.12 -23.71
N CYS A 107 11.71 0.94 -23.30
CA CYS A 107 12.87 0.70 -24.16
C CYS A 107 13.45 -0.70 -23.90
N ASN A 108 13.81 -0.97 -22.67
CA ASN A 108 14.50 -2.19 -22.26
C ASN A 108 13.60 -3.12 -21.44
N ARG A 109 14.08 -4.35 -21.22
CA ARG A 109 13.48 -5.26 -20.24
C ARG A 109 14.19 -5.08 -18.91
N PHE A 110 13.44 -5.21 -17.81
CA PHE A 110 14.02 -5.21 -16.48
C PHE A 110 13.56 -6.40 -15.65
N THR A 111 14.30 -6.70 -14.62
CA THR A 111 13.92 -7.63 -13.55
C THR A 111 14.36 -7.08 -12.21
N ALA A 112 13.59 -7.40 -11.17
CA ALA A 112 13.95 -7.13 -9.79
C ALA A 112 13.50 -8.27 -8.89
N ALA A 113 14.23 -8.55 -7.82
CA ALA A 113 13.77 -9.39 -6.72
C ALA A 113 12.81 -8.59 -5.82
N LEU A 114 11.88 -9.28 -5.19
CA LEU A 114 11.00 -8.70 -4.17
C LEU A 114 11.50 -9.18 -2.80
N ASP A 115 11.84 -8.23 -1.94
CA ASP A 115 12.23 -8.46 -0.56
C ASP A 115 11.10 -7.97 0.34
N GLU A 116 10.46 -8.87 1.09
CA GLU A 116 9.23 -8.61 1.83
C GLU A 116 9.47 -8.52 3.33
N ASP A 117 8.91 -7.51 3.95
CA ASP A 117 8.91 -7.31 5.40
C ASP A 117 7.49 -6.99 5.91
N ALA A 118 7.36 -6.58 7.17
CA ALA A 118 6.07 -6.23 7.77
C ALA A 118 5.38 -5.01 7.14
N LYS A 119 6.07 -4.24 6.29
CA LYS A 119 5.54 -3.06 5.58
C LYS A 119 5.19 -3.35 4.11
N GLY A 120 5.36 -4.61 3.69
CA GLY A 120 5.20 -5.07 2.33
C GLY A 120 6.53 -5.38 1.66
N PHE A 121 6.56 -5.38 0.32
CA PHE A 121 7.77 -5.69 -0.43
C PHE A 121 8.56 -4.44 -0.82
N THR A 122 9.85 -4.63 -1.08
CA THR A 122 10.71 -3.66 -1.75
C THR A 122 11.38 -4.29 -2.97
N PHE A 123 11.61 -3.49 -4.01
CA PHE A 123 12.39 -3.95 -5.17
C PHE A 123 13.87 -3.95 -4.81
N LYS A 124 14.52 -5.07 -5.09
CA LYS A 124 15.97 -5.27 -4.89
C LYS A 124 16.61 -5.76 -6.19
N GLN A 125 17.91 -5.51 -6.32
CA GLN A 125 18.70 -6.01 -7.45
C GLN A 125 18.05 -5.71 -8.81
N ILE A 126 17.60 -4.46 -8.97
CA ILE A 126 17.00 -4.01 -10.23
C ILE A 126 18.08 -4.06 -11.32
N THR A 127 17.80 -4.79 -12.37
CA THR A 127 18.68 -4.91 -13.55
C THR A 127 17.88 -4.67 -14.81
N SER A 128 18.50 -4.08 -15.83
CA SER A 128 17.88 -3.89 -17.14
C SER A 128 18.85 -4.23 -18.27
N THR A 129 18.29 -4.61 -19.43
CA THR A 129 19.04 -4.68 -20.68
C THR A 129 19.46 -3.26 -21.12
N LYS A 130 20.44 -3.18 -22.03
CA LYS A 130 20.96 -1.89 -22.51
C LYS A 130 20.88 -1.81 -24.03
N MET A 131 19.66 -1.73 -24.56
CA MET A 131 19.43 -1.41 -25.96
C MET A 131 19.42 0.11 -26.16
N SER A 132 19.87 0.56 -27.31
CA SER A 132 19.76 1.96 -27.69
C SER A 132 18.36 2.24 -28.23
N CYS A 133 17.67 3.20 -27.65
CA CYS A 133 16.36 3.68 -28.08
C CYS A 133 16.43 5.19 -28.37
N PRO A 134 15.39 5.77 -28.99
CA PRO A 134 15.29 7.22 -29.12
C PRO A 134 15.43 7.93 -27.76
N PRO A 135 16.07 9.12 -27.70
CA PRO A 135 16.40 9.80 -26.44
C PRO A 135 15.23 9.93 -25.46
N ALA A 136 14.05 10.30 -25.93
CA ALA A 136 12.87 10.43 -25.09
C ALA A 136 12.44 9.12 -24.41
N ARG A 137 12.66 7.96 -25.04
CA ARG A 137 12.39 6.67 -24.43
C ARG A 137 13.45 6.27 -23.40
N MET A 138 14.70 6.61 -23.65
CA MET A 138 15.78 6.38 -22.70
C MET A 138 15.62 7.24 -21.46
N GLU A 139 15.19 8.50 -21.60
CA GLU A 139 14.85 9.36 -20.47
C GLU A 139 13.72 8.77 -19.65
N LEU A 140 12.61 8.37 -20.31
CA LEU A 140 11.47 7.74 -19.65
C LEU A 140 11.85 6.45 -18.90
N GLU A 141 12.74 5.63 -19.48
CA GLU A 141 13.29 4.44 -18.83
C GLU A 141 14.08 4.80 -17.58
N ASN A 142 14.99 5.76 -17.67
CA ASN A 142 15.82 6.16 -16.53
C ASN A 142 14.96 6.65 -15.38
N ASP A 143 13.96 7.46 -15.67
CA ASP A 143 13.03 7.97 -14.67
C ASP A 143 12.18 6.85 -14.06
N PHE A 144 11.70 5.91 -14.87
CA PHE A 144 10.95 4.76 -14.38
C PHE A 144 11.79 3.87 -13.46
N LEU A 145 13.04 3.59 -13.82
CA LEU A 145 13.96 2.80 -12.99
C LEU A 145 14.33 3.54 -11.70
N TYR A 146 14.43 4.86 -11.75
CA TYR A 146 14.62 5.70 -10.58
C TYR A 146 13.42 5.57 -9.64
N GLU A 147 12.19 5.70 -10.15
CA GLU A 147 10.98 5.56 -9.35
C GLU A 147 10.83 4.16 -8.74
N LEU A 148 11.17 3.09 -9.47
CA LEU A 148 11.22 1.73 -8.92
C LEU A 148 12.18 1.61 -7.74
N ASN A 149 13.33 2.28 -7.81
CA ASN A 149 14.34 2.24 -6.75
C ASN A 149 13.95 3.09 -5.55
N ASP A 150 13.26 4.22 -5.76
CA ASP A 150 13.10 5.26 -4.74
C ASP A 150 11.64 5.62 -4.42
N TYR A 151 10.68 4.77 -4.76
CA TYR A 151 9.27 4.98 -4.41
C TYR A 151 9.06 5.08 -2.89
N ARG A 152 7.99 5.75 -2.48
CA ARG A 152 7.55 5.86 -1.08
C ARG A 152 6.47 4.84 -0.74
N SER A 153 5.48 4.71 -1.62
CA SER A 153 4.43 3.74 -1.38
C SER A 153 3.87 3.16 -2.68
N ILE A 154 3.40 1.93 -2.58
CA ILE A 154 2.64 1.26 -3.61
C ILE A 154 1.29 0.89 -3.00
N VAL A 155 0.20 1.22 -3.68
CA VAL A 155 -1.16 0.95 -3.22
C VAL A 155 -1.92 0.24 -4.33
N ARG A 156 -2.52 -0.91 -4.00
CA ARG A 156 -3.45 -1.60 -4.89
C ARG A 156 -4.89 -1.22 -4.57
N ASN A 157 -5.65 -0.88 -5.59
CA ASN A 157 -7.08 -0.62 -5.50
C ASN A 157 -7.78 -1.32 -6.68
N GLY A 158 -8.24 -2.55 -6.44
CA GLY A 158 -8.85 -3.39 -7.47
C GLY A 158 -7.89 -3.69 -8.62
N ASP A 159 -8.23 -3.19 -9.81
CA ASP A 159 -7.47 -3.31 -11.06
C ASP A 159 -6.46 -2.16 -11.29
N GLN A 160 -6.31 -1.28 -10.31
CA GLN A 160 -5.33 -0.20 -10.33
C GLN A 160 -4.22 -0.44 -9.32
N LEU A 161 -2.99 -0.13 -9.71
CA LEU A 161 -1.82 -0.07 -8.85
C LEU A 161 -1.21 1.32 -8.95
N LEU A 162 -1.13 2.00 -7.84
CA LEU A 162 -0.54 3.34 -7.73
C LEU A 162 0.83 3.23 -7.08
N MET A 163 1.86 3.76 -7.73
CA MET A 163 3.18 3.93 -7.15
C MET A 163 3.43 5.43 -6.94
N ILE A 164 3.73 5.80 -5.71
CA ILE A 164 4.02 7.18 -5.32
C ILE A 164 5.52 7.30 -5.14
N GLY A 165 6.14 8.10 -5.96
CA GLY A 165 7.58 8.36 -5.96
C GLY A 165 8.05 9.23 -4.79
N ALA A 166 9.36 9.28 -4.60
CA ALA A 166 10.01 10.12 -3.59
C ALA A 166 9.70 11.61 -3.81
N ASP A 167 9.65 12.03 -5.06
CA ASP A 167 9.37 13.40 -5.48
C ASP A 167 7.87 13.71 -5.62
N ARG A 168 7.00 12.84 -5.09
CA ARG A 168 5.54 12.94 -5.16
C ARG A 168 4.97 12.78 -6.59
N GLU A 169 5.73 12.20 -7.50
CA GLU A 169 5.19 11.71 -8.75
C GLU A 169 4.26 10.54 -8.50
N VAL A 170 3.23 10.37 -9.32
CA VAL A 170 2.27 9.29 -9.18
C VAL A 170 2.17 8.53 -10.49
N LEU A 171 2.65 7.29 -10.46
CA LEU A 171 2.54 6.34 -11.56
C LEU A 171 1.31 5.47 -11.35
N SER A 172 0.40 5.51 -12.31
CA SER A 172 -0.84 4.72 -12.26
C SER A 172 -0.76 3.59 -13.28
N PHE A 173 -0.88 2.38 -12.78
CA PHE A 173 -0.88 1.17 -13.60
C PHE A 173 -2.28 0.55 -13.60
N THR A 174 -2.66 -0.04 -14.71
CA THR A 174 -3.89 -0.81 -14.85
C THR A 174 -3.54 -2.28 -15.04
N GLN A 175 -4.25 -3.14 -14.33
CA GLN A 175 -4.09 -4.58 -14.47
C GLN A 175 -4.52 -5.02 -15.87
N ARG A 176 -3.68 -5.81 -16.53
CA ARG A 176 -3.99 -6.45 -17.81
C ARG A 176 -4.25 -7.93 -17.59
N SER A 177 -5.32 -8.41 -18.17
CA SER A 177 -5.59 -9.86 -18.18
C SER A 177 -4.42 -10.60 -18.82
N ASN A 178 -3.92 -11.63 -18.17
CA ASN A 178 -3.05 -12.60 -18.83
C ASN A 178 -3.92 -13.37 -19.83
N ILE A 179 -4.03 -12.88 -21.07
CA ILE A 179 -4.63 -13.65 -22.14
C ILE A 179 -3.63 -14.77 -22.44
N VAL A 180 -3.83 -15.90 -21.76
CA VAL A 180 -3.23 -17.17 -22.22
C VAL A 180 -3.96 -17.50 -23.51
N ILE A 181 -3.39 -17.08 -24.64
CA ILE A 181 -3.81 -17.65 -25.94
C ILE A 181 -3.32 -19.09 -25.88
N SER A 182 -4.19 -19.99 -25.44
CA SER A 182 -3.98 -21.43 -25.61
C SER A 182 -3.97 -21.72 -27.10
N LYS A 183 -2.81 -22.03 -27.62
CA LYS A 183 -2.57 -22.49 -29.00
C LYS A 183 -2.89 -23.97 -29.07
#